data_3ba8b1202ebf671ffa4015dff4111075
#
_entry.id   3ba8b1202ebf671ffa4015dff4111075
#
_cell.length_a   1.000
_cell.length_b   1.000
_cell.length_c   1.000
_cell.angle_alpha   90.00
_cell.angle_beta   90.00
_cell.angle_gamma   90.00
#
_symmetry.space_group_name_H-M   'P 1'
#
loop_
_entity.id
_entity.type
_entity.pdbx_description
1 polymer ?
#
loop_
_entity_poly.entity_id
_entity_poly.type
_entity_poly.pdbx_seq_one_letter_code
_entity_poly.pdbx_strand_id
1 'polypeptide(L)'
;MLRVEHLKKTYGEGDQAVDAIGDIGFEVTEKEFVCVVGPSGCGKTTLLKIMSGLLDPTEGEVHLHDERIDGPPEKMALVFQEYSRSLFPWMTVRQNVAFPLRRKKLGKKEAGELVENAVRSVDLERSVDRYPWELSGGMQQRVAIARALAYQPEILLMDEPFASVDAQTRADLEDLILNVRTEYGVTVVFVTHDIDESVYLGDRVVVLTPSPTSVQEVLDVDLPEPRDQVDTKELPEFAHLRAHVYRAIKRTEADPAAEPA
;
A
#
# COMPACT_ATOMS: atom_id res chain seq x y z
N MET A 1 -14.53 -4.74 -4.89
CA MET A 1 -14.31 -4.41 -3.47
C MET A 1 -14.00 -2.93 -3.27
N LEU A 2 -12.90 -2.39 -3.78
CA LEU A 2 -12.63 -0.95 -3.80
C LEU A 2 -12.80 -0.44 -5.24
N ARG A 3 -13.52 0.67 -5.42
CA ARG A 3 -13.76 1.29 -6.72
C ARG A 3 -13.43 2.77 -6.65
N VAL A 4 -12.61 3.23 -7.56
CA VAL A 4 -12.22 4.63 -7.75
C VAL A 4 -12.85 5.12 -9.05
N GLU A 5 -13.68 6.16 -8.99
CA GLU A 5 -14.47 6.63 -10.13
C GLU A 5 -14.20 8.10 -10.40
N HIS A 6 -13.65 8.40 -11.58
CA HIS A 6 -13.42 9.76 -12.09
C HIS A 6 -12.80 10.70 -11.07
N LEU A 7 -11.81 10.18 -10.32
CA LEU A 7 -11.20 10.90 -9.21
C LEU A 7 -10.34 12.04 -9.71
N LYS A 8 -10.62 13.25 -9.21
CA LYS A 8 -9.81 14.44 -9.47
C LYS A 8 -9.38 15.12 -8.18
N LYS A 9 -8.21 15.74 -8.20
CA LYS A 9 -7.73 16.55 -7.07
C LYS A 9 -6.98 17.77 -7.55
N THR A 10 -7.54 18.92 -7.24
CA THR A 10 -6.92 20.22 -7.43
C THR A 10 -6.56 20.83 -6.08
N TYR A 11 -5.38 21.38 -5.93
CA TYR A 11 -4.94 22.13 -4.77
C TYR A 11 -4.87 23.62 -5.11
N GLY A 12 -5.22 24.48 -4.16
CA GLY A 12 -5.25 25.94 -4.36
C GLY A 12 -6.52 26.42 -5.06
N GLU A 13 -6.58 27.72 -5.35
CA GLU A 13 -7.71 28.38 -6.01
C GLU A 13 -7.23 29.39 -7.05
N GLY A 14 -8.06 29.66 -8.06
CA GLY A 14 -7.78 30.65 -9.12
C GLY A 14 -6.48 30.34 -9.88
N ASP A 15 -5.66 31.36 -10.12
CA ASP A 15 -4.41 31.24 -10.89
C ASP A 15 -3.31 30.42 -10.21
N GLN A 16 -3.49 30.04 -8.94
CA GLN A 16 -2.58 29.17 -8.19
C GLN A 16 -3.10 27.73 -8.06
N ALA A 17 -4.17 27.37 -8.74
CA ALA A 17 -4.70 26.02 -8.77
C ALA A 17 -3.71 25.08 -9.46
N VAL A 18 -3.46 23.93 -8.82
CA VAL A 18 -2.58 22.87 -9.34
C VAL A 18 -3.37 21.56 -9.35
N ASP A 19 -3.56 21.00 -10.53
CA ASP A 19 -4.22 19.72 -10.70
C ASP A 19 -3.21 18.61 -10.40
N ALA A 20 -3.34 18.01 -9.23
CA ALA A 20 -2.51 16.89 -8.81
C ALA A 20 -3.00 15.57 -9.42
N ILE A 21 -4.32 15.38 -9.49
CA ILE A 21 -4.98 14.22 -10.11
C ILE A 21 -5.95 14.77 -11.15
N GLY A 22 -5.80 14.33 -12.40
CA GLY A 22 -6.61 14.78 -13.53
C GLY A 22 -7.89 13.94 -13.70
N ASP A 23 -7.76 12.65 -13.86
CA ASP A 23 -8.87 11.68 -13.88
C ASP A 23 -8.31 10.27 -13.61
N ILE A 24 -8.68 9.70 -12.48
CA ILE A 24 -8.27 8.35 -12.11
C ILE A 24 -9.52 7.49 -11.89
N GLY A 25 -9.56 6.35 -12.58
CA GLY A 25 -10.56 5.32 -12.38
C GLY A 25 -9.95 3.93 -12.47
N PHE A 26 -10.16 3.09 -11.46
CA PHE A 26 -9.83 1.67 -11.45
C PHE A 26 -10.57 0.95 -10.32
N GLU A 27 -10.60 -0.37 -10.42
CA GLU A 27 -11.21 -1.23 -9.41
C GLU A 27 -10.18 -2.18 -8.81
N VAL A 28 -10.40 -2.56 -7.55
CA VAL A 28 -9.64 -3.59 -6.85
C VAL A 28 -10.60 -4.65 -6.36
N THR A 29 -10.34 -5.91 -6.69
CA THR A 29 -11.17 -7.04 -6.28
C THR A 29 -10.77 -7.57 -4.90
N GLU A 30 -11.59 -8.43 -4.31
CA GLU A 30 -11.26 -9.02 -3.01
C GLU A 30 -10.05 -9.94 -3.09
N LYS A 31 -9.16 -9.83 -2.09
CA LYS A 31 -7.92 -10.60 -1.95
C LYS A 31 -6.88 -10.35 -3.05
N GLU A 32 -7.11 -9.36 -3.88
CA GLU A 32 -6.17 -8.94 -4.91
C GLU A 32 -5.04 -8.12 -4.30
N PHE A 33 -3.84 -8.25 -4.87
CA PHE A 33 -2.69 -7.40 -4.60
C PHE A 33 -2.48 -6.46 -5.79
N VAL A 34 -2.88 -5.20 -5.66
CA VAL A 34 -2.71 -4.19 -6.71
C VAL A 34 -1.54 -3.27 -6.36
N CYS A 35 -0.55 -3.23 -7.24
CA CYS A 35 0.55 -2.28 -7.15
C CYS A 35 0.24 -1.03 -7.97
N VAL A 36 0.49 0.15 -7.42
CA VAL A 36 0.33 1.44 -8.09
C VAL A 36 1.71 2.06 -8.26
N VAL A 37 2.13 2.25 -9.51
CA VAL A 37 3.43 2.81 -9.86
C VAL A 37 3.29 4.06 -10.72
N GLY A 38 4.31 4.90 -10.72
CA GLY A 38 4.35 6.11 -11.52
C GLY A 38 5.49 7.03 -11.13
N PRO A 39 5.76 8.09 -11.90
CA PRO A 39 6.84 9.03 -11.64
C PRO A 39 6.80 9.64 -10.24
N SER A 40 7.96 10.09 -9.76
CA SER A 40 8.02 10.81 -8.48
C SER A 40 7.20 12.10 -8.56
N GLY A 41 6.40 12.36 -7.51
CA GLY A 41 5.56 13.57 -7.45
C GLY A 41 4.27 13.51 -8.28
N CYS A 42 3.96 12.38 -8.95
CA CYS A 42 2.73 12.27 -9.73
C CYS A 42 1.44 12.19 -8.90
N GLY A 43 1.47 12.20 -7.58
CA GLY A 43 0.26 12.21 -6.75
C GLY A 43 -0.15 10.87 -6.14
N LYS A 44 0.72 9.83 -6.16
CA LYS A 44 0.44 8.51 -5.55
C LYS A 44 -0.03 8.59 -4.10
N THR A 45 0.71 9.34 -3.26
CA THR A 45 0.31 9.57 -1.85
C THR A 45 -1.01 10.33 -1.73
N THR A 46 -1.29 11.27 -2.64
CA THR A 46 -2.58 11.98 -2.70
C THR A 46 -3.71 11.01 -3.01
N LEU A 47 -3.55 10.17 -4.03
CA LEU A 47 -4.50 9.11 -4.40
C LEU A 47 -4.78 8.20 -3.19
N LEU A 48 -3.73 7.72 -2.53
CA LEU A 48 -3.84 6.83 -1.39
C LEU A 48 -4.55 7.47 -0.20
N LYS A 49 -4.28 8.78 0.08
CA LYS A 49 -5.01 9.53 1.11
C LYS A 49 -6.49 9.69 0.78
N ILE A 50 -6.85 9.87 -0.49
CA ILE A 50 -8.26 9.95 -0.89
C ILE A 50 -8.92 8.58 -0.76
N MET A 51 -8.29 7.51 -1.24
CA MET A 51 -8.79 6.15 -1.08
C MET A 51 -9.00 5.76 0.39
N SER A 52 -8.17 6.28 1.30
CA SER A 52 -8.29 6.03 2.75
C SER A 52 -9.29 6.93 3.47
N GLY A 53 -9.94 7.88 2.78
CA GLY A 53 -10.85 8.85 3.39
C GLY A 53 -10.15 9.89 4.27
N LEU A 54 -8.83 10.06 4.14
CA LEU A 54 -8.05 11.07 4.85
C LEU A 54 -7.99 12.41 4.12
N LEU A 55 -8.41 12.43 2.86
CA LEU A 55 -8.42 13.61 2.01
C LEU A 55 -9.64 13.54 1.08
N ASP A 56 -10.41 14.61 1.00
CA ASP A 56 -11.53 14.70 0.07
C ASP A 56 -11.04 14.94 -1.36
N PRO A 57 -11.62 14.26 -2.37
CA PRO A 57 -11.40 14.59 -3.77
C PRO A 57 -12.03 15.93 -4.11
N THR A 58 -11.60 16.52 -5.24
CA THR A 58 -12.28 17.72 -5.80
C THR A 58 -13.50 17.29 -6.63
N GLU A 59 -13.37 16.21 -7.38
CA GLU A 59 -14.44 15.56 -8.15
C GLU A 59 -14.26 14.04 -8.08
N GLY A 60 -15.32 13.31 -8.43
CA GLY A 60 -15.32 11.84 -8.39
C GLY A 60 -15.52 11.30 -6.99
N GLU A 61 -15.47 9.99 -6.86
CA GLU A 61 -15.72 9.30 -5.60
C GLU A 61 -14.98 7.98 -5.48
N VAL A 62 -14.86 7.51 -4.24
CA VAL A 62 -14.29 6.20 -3.92
C VAL A 62 -15.31 5.41 -3.13
N HIS A 63 -15.50 4.14 -3.51
CA HIS A 63 -16.38 3.22 -2.82
C HIS A 63 -15.62 2.02 -2.27
N LEU A 64 -15.95 1.64 -1.04
CA LEU A 64 -15.55 0.37 -0.45
C LEU A 64 -16.80 -0.52 -0.40
N HIS A 65 -16.80 -1.61 -1.13
CA HIS A 65 -18.01 -2.34 -1.52
C HIS A 65 -18.97 -1.39 -2.27
N ASP A 66 -20.18 -1.20 -1.80
CA ASP A 66 -21.16 -0.29 -2.38
C ASP A 66 -21.33 1.00 -1.57
N GLU A 67 -20.48 1.22 -0.55
CA GLU A 67 -20.54 2.37 0.33
C GLU A 67 -19.49 3.40 -0.08
N ARG A 68 -19.91 4.65 -0.31
CA ARG A 68 -19.01 5.77 -0.55
C ARG A 68 -18.13 6.03 0.67
N ILE A 69 -16.87 6.34 0.42
CA ILE A 69 -15.91 6.71 1.46
C ILE A 69 -16.02 8.21 1.72
N ASP A 70 -16.64 8.59 2.85
CA ASP A 70 -16.76 9.97 3.33
C ASP A 70 -15.89 10.23 4.59
N GLY A 71 -14.91 9.38 4.85
CA GLY A 71 -13.98 9.40 5.98
C GLY A 71 -13.30 8.05 6.13
N PRO A 72 -12.33 7.90 7.05
CA PRO A 72 -11.57 6.65 7.18
C PRO A 72 -12.46 5.45 7.55
N PRO A 73 -12.62 4.45 6.64
CA PRO A 73 -13.46 3.29 6.88
C PRO A 73 -12.88 2.37 7.98
N GLU A 74 -13.73 1.77 8.81
CA GLU A 74 -13.29 0.80 9.83
C GLU A 74 -12.68 -0.47 9.23
N LYS A 75 -12.99 -0.80 7.99
CA LYS A 75 -12.52 -2.01 7.30
C LYS A 75 -11.20 -1.80 6.55
N MET A 76 -10.60 -0.63 6.69
CA MET A 76 -9.38 -0.24 5.98
C MET A 76 -8.28 0.12 6.97
N ALA A 77 -7.05 -0.28 6.66
CA ALA A 77 -5.86 0.17 7.38
C ALA A 77 -4.85 0.77 6.42
N LEU A 78 -4.10 1.78 6.90
CA LEU A 78 -3.06 2.47 6.14
C LEU A 78 -1.71 2.34 6.83
N VAL A 79 -0.71 1.89 6.06
CA VAL A 79 0.70 1.91 6.45
C VAL A 79 1.39 3.05 5.69
N PHE A 80 1.88 4.03 6.43
CA PHE A 80 2.53 5.22 5.88
C PHE A 80 4.00 4.97 5.52
N GLN A 81 4.53 5.73 4.57
CA GLN A 81 5.91 5.72 4.14
C GLN A 81 6.88 5.97 5.32
N GLU A 82 6.60 6.97 6.15
CA GLU A 82 7.38 7.28 7.35
C GLU A 82 6.88 6.50 8.56
N TYR A 83 7.00 5.17 8.51
CA TYR A 83 6.52 4.27 9.57
C TYR A 83 7.10 4.60 10.95
N SER A 84 8.37 5.01 11.02
CA SER A 84 9.04 5.36 12.28
C SER A 84 8.35 6.52 13.01
N ARG A 85 7.83 7.51 12.27
CA ARG A 85 7.05 8.62 12.83
C ARG A 85 5.63 8.22 13.21
N SER A 86 5.12 7.12 12.66
CA SER A 86 3.79 6.62 12.97
C SER A 86 3.74 5.80 14.26
N LEU A 87 4.87 5.26 14.72
CA LEU A 87 4.96 4.50 15.96
C LEU A 87 5.00 5.45 17.17
N PHE A 88 4.32 5.06 18.24
CA PHE A 88 4.38 5.79 19.50
C PHE A 88 5.67 5.42 20.24
N PRO A 89 6.66 6.35 20.35
CA PRO A 89 7.96 6.00 20.90
C PRO A 89 7.92 5.64 22.40
N TRP A 90 6.92 6.08 23.14
CA TRP A 90 6.71 5.74 24.56
C TRP A 90 5.94 4.45 24.80
N MET A 91 5.57 3.74 23.74
CA MET A 91 4.86 2.45 23.80
C MET A 91 5.79 1.33 23.33
N THR A 92 5.67 0.16 23.97
CA THR A 92 6.34 -1.05 23.49
C THR A 92 5.73 -1.54 22.17
N VAL A 93 6.35 -2.53 21.51
CA VAL A 93 5.78 -3.20 20.32
C VAL A 93 4.36 -3.66 20.61
N ARG A 94 4.15 -4.44 21.67
CA ARG A 94 2.81 -4.92 22.10
C ARG A 94 1.81 -3.78 22.24
N GLN A 95 2.21 -2.70 22.86
CA GLN A 95 1.33 -1.55 23.10
C GLN A 95 1.00 -0.79 21.80
N ASN A 96 1.97 -0.65 20.89
CA ASN A 96 1.76 -0.07 19.57
C ASN A 96 0.77 -0.90 18.75
N VAL A 97 0.94 -2.23 18.71
CA VAL A 97 0.06 -3.15 17.98
C VAL A 97 -1.35 -3.17 18.60
N ALA A 98 -1.46 -3.11 19.93
CA ALA A 98 -2.74 -3.08 20.62
C ALA A 98 -3.49 -1.73 20.52
N PHE A 99 -2.79 -0.65 20.15
CA PHE A 99 -3.35 0.70 20.23
C PHE A 99 -4.65 0.89 19.43
N PRO A 100 -4.76 0.47 18.16
CA PRO A 100 -5.99 0.67 17.39
C PRO A 100 -7.18 -0.12 17.93
N LEU A 101 -6.94 -1.21 18.65
CA LEU A 101 -8.01 -2.03 19.24
C LEU A 101 -8.76 -1.34 20.38
N ARG A 102 -8.22 -0.24 20.93
CA ARG A 102 -8.88 0.53 22.00
C ARG A 102 -10.25 1.10 21.60
N ARG A 103 -10.49 1.28 20.29
CA ARG A 103 -11.78 1.74 19.77
C ARG A 103 -12.77 0.59 19.53
N LYS A 104 -12.27 -0.63 19.38
CA LYS A 104 -13.10 -1.83 19.25
C LYS A 104 -13.55 -2.25 20.64
N LYS A 105 -14.83 -2.55 20.83
CA LYS A 105 -15.39 -3.04 22.09
C LYS A 105 -15.08 -4.53 22.30
N LEU A 106 -13.79 -4.88 22.31
CA LEU A 106 -13.30 -6.24 22.45
C LEU A 106 -13.03 -6.59 23.92
N GLY A 107 -13.21 -7.86 24.29
CA GLY A 107 -12.76 -8.41 25.56
C GLY A 107 -11.22 -8.41 25.64
N LYS A 108 -10.66 -8.32 26.86
CA LYS A 108 -9.18 -8.34 27.04
C LYS A 108 -8.51 -9.57 26.42
N LYS A 109 -9.16 -10.72 26.49
CA LYS A 109 -8.64 -11.98 25.95
C LYS A 109 -8.59 -11.90 24.42
N GLU A 110 -9.69 -11.52 23.80
CA GLU A 110 -9.82 -11.38 22.35
C GLU A 110 -8.81 -10.36 21.78
N ALA A 111 -8.72 -9.18 22.40
CA ALA A 111 -7.73 -8.18 22.00
C ALA A 111 -6.29 -8.70 22.16
N GLY A 112 -6.00 -9.49 23.20
CA GLY A 112 -4.71 -10.14 23.42
C GLY A 112 -4.38 -11.13 22.30
N GLU A 113 -5.31 -11.98 21.92
CA GLU A 113 -5.16 -12.98 20.85
C GLU A 113 -4.89 -12.30 19.50
N LEU A 114 -5.60 -11.21 19.18
CA LEU A 114 -5.35 -10.44 17.95
C LEU A 114 -3.95 -9.84 17.90
N VAL A 115 -3.48 -9.28 19.02
CA VAL A 115 -2.12 -8.73 19.14
C VAL A 115 -1.07 -9.82 18.97
N GLU A 116 -1.25 -10.97 19.65
CA GLU A 116 -0.29 -12.08 19.58
C GLU A 116 -0.21 -12.67 18.16
N ASN A 117 -1.35 -12.84 17.50
CA ASN A 117 -1.40 -13.30 16.11
C ASN A 117 -0.68 -12.31 15.18
N ALA A 118 -1.03 -11.03 15.24
CA ALA A 118 -0.40 -10.01 14.40
C ALA A 118 1.12 -9.89 14.63
N VAL A 119 1.58 -10.01 15.87
CA VAL A 119 3.01 -10.01 16.22
C VAL A 119 3.72 -11.23 15.65
N ARG A 120 3.06 -12.39 15.70
CA ARG A 120 3.60 -13.66 15.16
C ARG A 120 3.73 -13.60 13.64
N SER A 121 2.70 -13.12 12.94
CA SER A 121 2.72 -13.03 11.46
C SER A 121 3.78 -12.10 10.90
N VAL A 122 4.43 -11.31 11.75
CA VAL A 122 5.56 -10.44 11.36
C VAL A 122 6.89 -10.79 12.06
N ASP A 123 7.00 -11.96 12.71
CA ASP A 123 8.19 -12.48 13.39
C ASP A 123 8.73 -11.54 14.49
N LEU A 124 7.86 -10.95 15.31
CA LEU A 124 8.26 -10.01 16.38
C LEU A 124 8.03 -10.53 17.80
N GLU A 125 7.73 -11.82 18.02
CA GLU A 125 7.38 -12.38 19.34
C GLU A 125 8.49 -12.14 20.39
N ARG A 126 9.76 -12.19 19.97
CA ARG A 126 10.90 -11.96 20.86
C ARG A 126 11.15 -10.49 21.19
N SER A 127 10.41 -9.59 20.56
CA SER A 127 10.61 -8.14 20.67
C SER A 127 9.41 -7.38 21.20
N VAL A 128 8.39 -8.08 21.69
CA VAL A 128 7.09 -7.49 22.08
C VAL A 128 7.18 -6.44 23.18
N ASP A 129 8.17 -6.55 24.06
CA ASP A 129 8.39 -5.64 25.19
C ASP A 129 9.43 -4.55 24.90
N ARG A 130 10.04 -4.55 23.70
CA ARG A 130 10.96 -3.50 23.26
C ARG A 130 10.22 -2.25 22.82
N TYR A 131 10.90 -1.11 22.90
CA TYR A 131 10.44 0.18 22.39
C TYR A 131 10.93 0.41 20.96
N PRO A 132 10.28 1.28 20.16
CA PRO A 132 10.69 1.55 18.78
C PRO A 132 12.17 1.90 18.59
N TRP A 133 12.77 2.67 19.47
CA TRP A 133 14.20 3.05 19.39
C TRP A 133 15.18 1.90 19.63
N GLU A 134 14.72 0.76 20.14
CA GLU A 134 15.52 -0.45 20.35
C GLU A 134 15.47 -1.40 19.14
N LEU A 135 14.74 -1.02 18.09
CA LEU A 135 14.46 -1.82 16.91
C LEU A 135 15.21 -1.29 15.68
N SER A 136 15.61 -2.20 14.78
CA SER A 136 16.06 -1.82 13.44
C SER A 136 14.91 -1.22 12.61
N GLY A 137 15.23 -0.52 11.51
CA GLY A 137 14.22 0.05 10.61
C GLY A 137 13.22 -0.99 10.09
N GLY A 138 13.72 -2.14 9.63
CA GLY A 138 12.86 -3.24 9.19
C GLY A 138 11.96 -3.81 10.30
N MET A 139 12.47 -3.89 11.54
CA MET A 139 11.63 -4.29 12.68
C MET A 139 10.55 -3.25 12.99
N GLN A 140 10.86 -1.96 12.91
CA GLN A 140 9.87 -0.91 13.08
C GLN A 140 8.79 -0.97 11.98
N GLN A 141 9.18 -1.29 10.74
CA GLN A 141 8.24 -1.52 9.64
C GLN A 141 7.31 -2.71 9.95
N ARG A 142 7.87 -3.83 10.42
CA ARG A 142 7.08 -4.98 10.86
C ARG A 142 6.09 -4.61 11.98
N VAL A 143 6.46 -3.74 12.92
CA VAL A 143 5.52 -3.23 13.94
C VAL A 143 4.37 -2.43 13.32
N ALA A 144 4.64 -1.59 12.32
CA ALA A 144 3.60 -0.82 11.64
C ALA A 144 2.62 -1.74 10.89
N ILE A 145 3.13 -2.78 10.22
CA ILE A 145 2.32 -3.81 9.57
C ILE A 145 1.50 -4.59 10.61
N ALA A 146 2.11 -5.09 11.68
CA ALA A 146 1.40 -5.81 12.74
C ALA A 146 0.28 -4.97 13.38
N ARG A 147 0.52 -3.67 13.59
CA ARG A 147 -0.49 -2.74 14.09
C ARG A 147 -1.69 -2.61 13.15
N ALA A 148 -1.45 -2.59 11.84
CA ALA A 148 -2.50 -2.57 10.84
C ALA A 148 -3.29 -3.89 10.85
N LEU A 149 -2.60 -5.04 10.89
CA LEU A 149 -3.21 -6.38 10.89
C LEU A 149 -4.03 -6.69 12.13
N ALA A 150 -3.57 -6.26 13.32
CA ALA A 150 -4.30 -6.44 14.57
C ALA A 150 -5.72 -5.83 14.50
N TYR A 151 -5.88 -4.77 13.71
CA TYR A 151 -7.17 -4.14 13.48
C TYR A 151 -8.13 -4.98 12.63
N GLN A 152 -7.63 -6.05 11.97
CA GLN A 152 -8.38 -6.93 11.06
C GLN A 152 -9.06 -6.17 9.91
N PRO A 153 -8.28 -5.46 9.09
CA PRO A 153 -8.83 -4.78 7.93
C PRO A 153 -9.21 -5.77 6.82
N GLU A 154 -10.20 -5.41 5.99
CA GLU A 154 -10.49 -6.12 4.74
C GLU A 154 -9.55 -5.65 3.60
N ILE A 155 -9.07 -4.40 3.70
CA ILE A 155 -8.12 -3.81 2.75
C ILE A 155 -6.97 -3.09 3.47
N LEU A 156 -5.76 -3.35 3.01
CA LEU A 156 -4.53 -2.73 3.49
C LEU A 156 -3.97 -1.82 2.41
N LEU A 157 -3.89 -0.52 2.70
CA LEU A 157 -3.24 0.46 1.86
C LEU A 157 -1.81 0.68 2.35
N MET A 158 -0.83 0.71 1.46
CA MET A 158 0.57 0.88 1.82
C MET A 158 1.23 1.95 0.92
N ASP A 159 1.83 2.97 1.52
CA ASP A 159 2.49 4.08 0.83
C ASP A 159 4.01 3.92 0.90
N GLU A 160 4.64 3.45 -0.17
CA GLU A 160 6.08 3.23 -0.30
C GLU A 160 6.73 2.60 0.95
N PRO A 161 6.16 1.50 1.49
CA PRO A 161 6.50 1.06 2.85
C PRO A 161 7.95 0.57 2.97
N PHE A 162 8.60 0.20 1.87
CA PHE A 162 9.95 -0.37 1.89
C PHE A 162 11.04 0.58 1.37
N ALA A 163 10.70 1.85 1.10
CA ALA A 163 11.64 2.83 0.53
C ALA A 163 12.87 3.12 1.41
N SER A 164 12.75 2.95 2.73
CA SER A 164 13.80 3.32 3.71
C SER A 164 14.56 2.14 4.30
N VAL A 165 14.44 0.94 3.74
CA VAL A 165 15.15 -0.26 4.21
C VAL A 165 16.19 -0.73 3.19
N ASP A 166 17.20 -1.45 3.68
CA ASP A 166 18.22 -2.06 2.80
C ASP A 166 17.64 -3.19 1.95
N ALA A 167 18.36 -3.60 0.91
CA ALA A 167 17.85 -4.55 -0.08
C ALA A 167 17.51 -5.93 0.50
N GLN A 168 18.30 -6.45 1.46
CA GLN A 168 18.02 -7.74 2.08
C GLN A 168 16.77 -7.67 2.95
N THR A 169 16.66 -6.64 3.80
CA THR A 169 15.48 -6.40 4.63
C THR A 169 14.24 -6.19 3.78
N ARG A 170 14.38 -5.54 2.61
CA ARG A 170 13.27 -5.32 1.66
C ARG A 170 12.75 -6.65 1.12
N ALA A 171 13.62 -7.53 0.65
CA ALA A 171 13.24 -8.87 0.17
C ALA A 171 12.48 -9.66 1.25
N ASP A 172 12.97 -9.65 2.50
CA ASP A 172 12.30 -10.31 3.63
C ASP A 172 10.91 -9.70 3.93
N LEU A 173 10.72 -8.38 3.71
CA LEU A 173 9.44 -7.70 3.91
C LEU A 173 8.48 -7.91 2.74
N GLU A 174 8.97 -8.04 1.50
CA GLU A 174 8.18 -8.45 0.34
C GLU A 174 7.57 -9.83 0.55
N ASP A 175 8.36 -10.81 0.95
CA ASP A 175 7.88 -12.16 1.22
C ASP A 175 6.91 -12.17 2.43
N LEU A 176 7.20 -11.39 3.46
CA LEU A 176 6.32 -11.25 4.61
C LEU A 176 4.95 -10.73 4.21
N ILE A 177 4.84 -9.71 3.36
CA ILE A 177 3.53 -9.14 3.00
C ILE A 177 2.73 -10.09 2.09
N LEU A 178 3.37 -10.89 1.25
CA LEU A 178 2.71 -11.94 0.49
C LEU A 178 2.13 -13.04 1.40
N ASN A 179 2.90 -13.45 2.42
CA ASN A 179 2.43 -14.39 3.43
C ASN A 179 1.26 -13.83 4.25
N VAL A 180 1.36 -12.57 4.68
CA VAL A 180 0.30 -11.85 5.38
C VAL A 180 -0.97 -11.78 4.54
N ARG A 181 -0.87 -11.41 3.24
CA ARG A 181 -2.02 -11.41 2.33
C ARG A 181 -2.73 -12.75 2.32
N THR A 182 -1.97 -13.83 2.22
CA THR A 182 -2.51 -15.19 2.15
C THR A 182 -3.12 -15.62 3.49
N GLU A 183 -2.43 -15.39 4.61
CA GLU A 183 -2.87 -15.78 5.95
C GLU A 183 -4.14 -15.05 6.39
N TYR A 184 -4.20 -13.73 6.15
CA TYR A 184 -5.34 -12.90 6.56
C TYR A 184 -6.42 -12.78 5.49
N GLY A 185 -6.17 -13.21 4.26
CA GLY A 185 -7.09 -13.04 3.14
C GLY A 185 -7.39 -11.57 2.85
N VAL A 186 -6.43 -10.67 3.13
CA VAL A 186 -6.58 -9.23 3.01
C VAL A 186 -6.32 -8.78 1.56
N THR A 187 -7.09 -7.80 1.09
CA THR A 187 -6.82 -7.09 -0.17
C THR A 187 -5.73 -6.06 0.07
N VAL A 188 -4.79 -5.90 -0.87
CA VAL A 188 -3.67 -4.97 -0.72
C VAL A 188 -3.62 -3.98 -1.87
N VAL A 189 -3.52 -2.69 -1.57
CA VAL A 189 -3.12 -1.65 -2.52
C VAL A 189 -1.77 -1.09 -2.08
N PHE A 190 -0.77 -1.31 -2.91
CA PHE A 190 0.63 -1.05 -2.61
C PHE A 190 1.19 0.01 -3.54
N VAL A 191 1.46 1.19 -3.02
CA VAL A 191 2.11 2.27 -3.78
C VAL A 191 3.61 2.11 -3.68
N THR A 192 4.29 2.09 -4.82
CA THR A 192 5.75 2.05 -4.88
C THR A 192 6.27 2.80 -6.10
N HIS A 193 7.53 3.20 -6.07
CA HIS A 193 8.30 3.65 -7.23
C HIS A 193 9.27 2.57 -7.74
N ASP A 194 9.37 1.44 -7.04
CA ASP A 194 10.22 0.31 -7.43
C ASP A 194 9.43 -0.65 -8.33
N ILE A 195 9.93 -0.81 -9.56
CA ILE A 195 9.29 -1.64 -10.57
C ILE A 195 9.42 -3.13 -10.23
N ASP A 196 10.56 -3.54 -9.67
CA ASP A 196 10.78 -4.93 -9.29
C ASP A 196 9.82 -5.34 -8.17
N GLU A 197 9.61 -4.46 -7.14
CA GLU A 197 8.58 -4.66 -6.12
C GLU A 197 7.18 -4.82 -6.76
N SER A 198 6.83 -3.93 -7.70
CA SER A 198 5.48 -3.92 -8.29
C SER A 198 5.15 -5.20 -9.05
N VAL A 199 6.13 -5.76 -9.77
CA VAL A 199 5.97 -7.00 -10.54
C VAL A 199 6.07 -8.22 -9.62
N TYR A 200 6.92 -8.16 -8.58
CA TYR A 200 7.08 -9.27 -7.64
C TYR A 200 5.86 -9.48 -6.76
N LEU A 201 5.24 -8.40 -6.27
CA LEU A 201 4.16 -8.43 -5.31
C LEU A 201 2.76 -8.47 -5.95
N GLY A 202 2.58 -7.75 -7.06
CA GLY A 202 1.27 -7.52 -7.64
C GLY A 202 0.66 -8.72 -8.35
N ASP A 203 -0.66 -8.82 -8.29
CA ASP A 203 -1.47 -9.54 -9.26
C ASP A 203 -1.77 -8.63 -10.46
N ARG A 204 -1.86 -7.31 -10.20
CA ARG A 204 -1.97 -6.25 -11.22
C ARG A 204 -1.10 -5.06 -10.86
N VAL A 205 -0.63 -4.38 -11.91
CA VAL A 205 0.11 -3.12 -11.81
C VAL A 205 -0.66 -2.01 -12.51
N VAL A 206 -1.04 -0.99 -11.75
CA VAL A 206 -1.65 0.26 -12.25
C VAL A 206 -0.53 1.26 -12.50
N VAL A 207 -0.28 1.60 -13.76
CA VAL A 207 0.73 2.57 -14.16
C VAL A 207 0.10 3.95 -14.29
N LEU A 208 0.65 4.93 -13.58
CA LEU A 208 0.17 6.31 -13.55
C LEU A 208 1.02 7.23 -14.42
N THR A 209 0.37 8.24 -15.01
CA THR A 209 1.04 9.34 -15.76
C THR A 209 1.67 10.36 -14.78
N PRO A 210 2.55 11.28 -15.26
CA PRO A 210 2.88 12.50 -14.52
C PRO A 210 1.63 13.32 -14.18
N SER A 211 1.78 14.29 -13.27
CA SER A 211 0.69 15.24 -12.93
C SER A 211 0.37 16.18 -14.11
N PRO A 212 -0.92 16.46 -14.39
CA PRO A 212 -2.13 15.92 -13.74
C PRO A 212 -2.30 14.42 -14.01
N THR A 213 -2.33 13.66 -12.91
CA THR A 213 -2.22 12.20 -12.97
C THR A 213 -3.48 11.53 -13.50
N SER A 214 -3.30 10.55 -14.36
CA SER A 214 -4.34 9.62 -14.83
C SER A 214 -3.79 8.19 -14.84
N VAL A 215 -4.66 7.21 -15.04
CA VAL A 215 -4.24 5.82 -15.29
C VAL A 215 -3.79 5.72 -16.75
N GLN A 216 -2.55 5.36 -16.98
CA GLN A 216 -2.02 5.11 -18.31
C GLN A 216 -2.41 3.74 -18.81
N GLU A 217 -2.15 2.73 -18.00
CA GLU A 217 -2.51 1.34 -18.30
C GLU A 217 -2.60 0.52 -17.01
N VAL A 218 -3.31 -0.59 -17.10
CA VAL A 218 -3.40 -1.61 -16.05
C VAL A 218 -2.89 -2.92 -16.63
N LEU A 219 -1.90 -3.52 -15.97
CA LEU A 219 -1.23 -4.75 -16.42
C LEU A 219 -1.56 -5.88 -15.46
N ASP A 220 -2.01 -7.02 -15.99
CA ASP A 220 -2.11 -8.26 -15.23
C ASP A 220 -0.71 -8.89 -15.09
N VAL A 221 -0.41 -9.39 -13.90
CA VAL A 221 0.85 -10.04 -13.57
C VAL A 221 0.60 -11.54 -13.38
N ASP A 222 0.70 -12.28 -14.48
CA ASP A 222 0.51 -13.74 -14.47
C ASP A 222 1.86 -14.43 -14.22
N LEU A 223 2.26 -14.48 -12.96
CA LEU A 223 3.45 -15.19 -12.49
C LEU A 223 3.05 -16.31 -11.53
N PRO A 224 3.80 -17.44 -11.51
CA PRO A 224 3.51 -18.58 -10.64
C PRO A 224 3.46 -18.22 -9.15
N GLU A 225 2.61 -18.89 -8.41
CA GLU A 225 2.54 -18.86 -6.96
C GLU A 225 2.98 -20.23 -6.37
N PRO A 226 3.63 -20.29 -5.21
CA PRO A 226 4.09 -19.13 -4.40
C PRO A 226 5.27 -18.41 -5.07
N ARG A 227 5.40 -17.10 -4.80
CA ARG A 227 6.52 -16.28 -5.27
C ARG A 227 7.77 -16.56 -4.44
N ASP A 228 8.94 -16.55 -5.10
CA ASP A 228 10.27 -16.69 -4.49
C ASP A 228 11.23 -15.62 -5.01
N GLN A 229 12.06 -15.07 -4.14
CA GLN A 229 12.95 -13.95 -4.47
C GLN A 229 13.96 -14.26 -5.57
N VAL A 230 14.33 -15.52 -5.73
CA VAL A 230 15.29 -15.97 -6.75
C VAL A 230 14.54 -16.54 -7.94
N ASP A 231 13.77 -17.62 -7.71
CA ASP A 231 13.15 -18.40 -8.78
C ASP A 231 12.15 -17.56 -9.58
N THR A 232 11.32 -16.74 -8.92
CA THR A 232 10.34 -15.87 -9.61
C THR A 232 11.05 -14.79 -10.43
N LYS A 233 12.10 -14.16 -9.87
CA LYS A 233 12.83 -13.08 -10.54
C LYS A 233 13.72 -13.56 -11.70
N GLU A 234 14.04 -14.87 -11.77
CA GLU A 234 14.74 -15.50 -12.88
C GLU A 234 13.82 -15.85 -14.07
N LEU A 235 12.50 -15.80 -13.91
CA LEU A 235 11.55 -16.10 -14.98
C LEU A 235 11.66 -15.08 -16.13
N PRO A 236 11.64 -15.52 -17.40
CA PRO A 236 11.57 -14.61 -18.55
C PRO A 236 10.35 -13.69 -18.50
N GLU A 237 9.23 -14.19 -18.01
CA GLU A 237 7.96 -13.47 -17.84
C GLU A 237 8.12 -12.28 -16.87
N PHE A 238 8.85 -12.48 -15.77
CA PHE A 238 9.18 -11.39 -14.83
C PHE A 238 9.99 -10.30 -15.53
N ALA A 239 11.03 -10.67 -16.27
CA ALA A 239 11.87 -9.73 -17.00
C ALA A 239 11.07 -8.97 -18.07
N HIS A 240 10.12 -9.63 -18.75
CA HIS A 240 9.24 -9.00 -19.73
C HIS A 240 8.29 -7.98 -19.10
N LEU A 241 7.59 -8.36 -18.01
CA LEU A 241 6.69 -7.49 -17.27
C LEU A 241 7.42 -6.26 -16.70
N ARG A 242 8.57 -6.50 -16.06
CA ARG A 242 9.45 -5.43 -15.58
C ARG A 242 9.84 -4.44 -16.68
N ALA A 243 10.28 -4.96 -17.84
CA ALA A 243 10.64 -4.11 -18.96
C ALA A 243 9.45 -3.37 -19.55
N HIS A 244 8.25 -3.97 -19.52
CA HIS A 244 7.01 -3.33 -19.96
C HIS A 244 6.66 -2.15 -19.05
N VAL A 245 6.57 -2.38 -17.74
CA VAL A 245 6.28 -1.32 -16.74
C VAL A 245 7.30 -0.17 -16.84
N TYR A 246 8.60 -0.50 -16.97
CA TYR A 246 9.63 0.51 -17.15
C TYR A 246 9.39 1.39 -18.39
N ARG A 247 9.08 0.77 -19.55
CA ARG A 247 8.79 1.51 -20.79
C ARG A 247 7.52 2.33 -20.69
N ALA A 248 6.50 1.83 -19.99
CA ALA A 248 5.26 2.56 -19.74
C ALA A 248 5.55 3.85 -18.97
N ILE A 249 6.26 3.77 -17.84
CA ILE A 249 6.65 4.94 -17.06
C ILE A 249 7.50 5.91 -17.89
N LYS A 250 8.47 5.41 -18.66
CA LYS A 250 9.34 6.26 -19.49
C LYS A 250 8.61 6.95 -20.64
N ARG A 251 7.60 6.34 -21.24
CA ARG A 251 6.78 6.98 -22.27
C ARG A 251 6.04 8.20 -21.73
N THR A 252 5.50 8.11 -20.51
CA THR A 252 4.81 9.24 -19.88
C THR A 252 5.73 10.39 -19.48
N GLU A 253 6.99 10.10 -19.13
CA GLU A 253 7.98 11.14 -18.85
C GLU A 253 8.41 11.89 -20.14
N ALA A 254 8.45 11.19 -21.28
CA ALA A 254 8.90 11.73 -22.56
C ALA A 254 7.80 12.53 -23.29
N ASP A 255 6.55 12.17 -23.14
CA ASP A 255 5.40 12.86 -23.74
C ASP A 255 4.23 12.95 -22.74
N PRO A 256 4.25 13.97 -21.86
CA PRO A 256 3.20 14.15 -20.85
C PRO A 256 1.83 14.53 -21.45
N ALA A 257 1.72 14.72 -22.76
CA ALA A 257 0.48 15.03 -23.49
C ALA A 257 -0.07 13.83 -24.29
N ALA A 258 0.58 12.65 -24.23
CA ALA A 258 0.07 11.45 -24.92
C ALA A 258 -1.22 10.96 -24.24
N GLU A 259 -2.32 10.91 -25.02
CA GLU A 259 -3.59 10.33 -24.56
C GLU A 259 -3.40 8.86 -24.14
N PRO A 260 -4.09 8.41 -23.07
CA PRO A 260 -4.10 7.02 -22.66
C PRO A 260 -4.67 6.13 -23.78
N ALA A 261 -4.05 4.97 -23.98
CA ALA A 261 -4.39 4.01 -25.04
C ALA A 261 -5.67 3.23 -24.68
#